data_4c2e728d5ac919113d3d79b52b542980
#
_entry.id   4c2e728d5ac919113d3d79b52b542980
#
_cell.length_a   1.000
_cell.length_b   1.000
_cell.length_c   1.000
_cell.angle_alpha   90.00
_cell.angle_beta   90.00
_cell.angle_gamma   90.00
#
_symmetry.space_group_name_H-M   'P 1'
#
loop_
_entity.id
_entity.type
_entity.pdbx_description
1 polymer ?
#
loop_
_entity_poly.entity_id
_entity_poly.type
_entity_poly.pdbx_seq_one_letter_code
_entity_poly.pdbx_strand_id
1 'polypeptide(L)'
;MHVALDDQALAELLPGAWTVAATNFPMWLTGKRRNPKFSWGVVSTDPLILSDDVEYTDADGRQKHVLGQDAWHREEFVWRGKGILRPFASRWSVTGASDDGTVAAIRFSKSMATPAGVDIVVRDGVHHPELRAMIARGSVSFGLSAEDFASLSWLSAGPGR
;
A
#
# COMPACT_ATOMS: atom_id res chain seq x y z
N MET A 1 20.69 -2.66 8.23
CA MET A 1 20.94 -2.14 6.88
C MET A 1 19.68 -2.27 6.06
N HIS A 2 19.24 -1.19 5.45
CA HIS A 2 18.06 -1.21 4.59
C HIS A 2 18.49 -1.71 3.19
N VAL A 3 17.92 -2.82 2.75
CA VAL A 3 18.16 -3.35 1.41
C VAL A 3 16.95 -2.98 0.55
N ALA A 4 17.21 -2.27 -0.54
CA ALA A 4 16.16 -1.95 -1.50
C ALA A 4 15.63 -3.24 -2.14
N LEU A 5 14.30 -3.35 -2.25
CA LEU A 5 13.65 -4.48 -2.88
C LEU A 5 13.71 -4.31 -4.40
N ASP A 6 14.27 -5.29 -5.09
CA ASP A 6 14.29 -5.31 -6.56
C ASP A 6 12.97 -5.88 -7.12
N ASP A 7 12.83 -5.84 -8.43
CA ASP A 7 11.62 -6.31 -9.11
C ASP A 7 11.34 -7.79 -8.85
N GLN A 8 12.37 -8.63 -8.76
CA GLN A 8 12.18 -10.05 -8.46
C GLN A 8 11.62 -10.25 -7.05
N ALA A 9 12.19 -9.57 -6.05
CA ALA A 9 11.71 -9.62 -4.67
C ALA A 9 10.27 -9.11 -4.55
N LEU A 10 9.95 -8.04 -5.28
CA LEU A 10 8.61 -7.46 -5.30
C LEU A 10 7.58 -8.37 -5.97
N ALA A 11 7.99 -9.08 -7.03
CA ALA A 11 7.12 -10.06 -7.70
C ALA A 11 6.77 -11.24 -6.78
N GLU A 12 7.62 -11.55 -5.82
CA GLU A 12 7.38 -12.59 -4.82
C GLU A 12 6.57 -12.05 -3.62
N LEU A 13 6.86 -10.82 -3.19
CA LEU A 13 6.26 -10.22 -2.00
C LEU A 13 4.80 -9.79 -2.21
N LEU A 14 4.54 -9.06 -3.29
CA LEU A 14 3.30 -8.28 -3.41
C LEU A 14 2.04 -9.07 -3.81
N PRO A 15 2.10 -10.16 -4.61
CA PRO A 15 0.86 -10.82 -5.03
C PRO A 15 -0.01 -11.25 -3.88
N GLY A 16 -1.32 -11.00 -4.01
CA GLY A 16 -2.32 -11.28 -3.00
C GLY A 16 -2.99 -10.03 -2.48
N ALA A 17 -3.74 -10.18 -1.39
CA ALA A 17 -4.53 -9.11 -0.78
C ALA A 17 -3.85 -8.57 0.48
N TRP A 18 -3.92 -7.25 0.63
CA TRP A 18 -3.32 -6.52 1.74
C TRP A 18 -4.31 -5.50 2.29
N THR A 19 -4.44 -5.42 3.60
CA THR A 19 -5.26 -4.39 4.25
C THR A 19 -4.38 -3.23 4.70
N VAL A 20 -4.89 -2.01 4.58
CA VAL A 20 -4.19 -0.83 5.10
C VAL A 20 -4.45 -0.76 6.61
N ALA A 21 -3.39 -0.88 7.39
CA ALA A 21 -3.46 -0.86 8.86
C ALA A 21 -3.16 0.52 9.44
N ALA A 22 -2.32 1.31 8.76
CA ALA A 22 -2.00 2.66 9.16
C ALA A 22 -1.73 3.51 7.91
N THR A 23 -2.01 4.80 8.01
CA THR A 23 -1.91 5.70 6.87
C THR A 23 -1.76 7.14 7.33
N ASN A 24 -1.12 7.97 6.49
CA ASN A 24 -1.21 9.41 6.61
C ASN A 24 -1.91 10.05 5.41
N PHE A 25 -2.55 9.24 4.54
CA PHE A 25 -3.35 9.75 3.44
C PHE A 25 -4.70 10.29 3.92
N PRO A 26 -5.03 11.53 3.64
CA PRO A 26 -6.34 12.08 4.00
C PRO A 26 -7.52 11.29 3.43
N MET A 27 -7.35 10.70 2.23
CA MET A 27 -8.45 9.97 1.57
C MET A 27 -9.00 8.81 2.40
N TRP A 28 -8.16 8.15 3.22
CA TRP A 28 -8.57 7.04 4.07
C TRP A 28 -9.06 7.48 5.45
N LEU A 29 -8.95 8.79 5.76
CA LEU A 29 -9.22 9.33 7.09
C LEU A 29 -10.50 10.17 7.17
N THR A 30 -11.16 10.42 6.04
CA THR A 30 -12.36 11.29 5.98
C THR A 30 -13.66 10.58 6.28
N GLY A 31 -13.65 9.25 6.41
CA GLY A 31 -14.86 8.44 6.57
C GLY A 31 -15.58 8.14 5.26
N LYS A 32 -15.18 8.75 4.17
CA LYS A 32 -15.78 8.55 2.83
C LYS A 32 -15.26 7.28 2.15
N ARG A 33 -14.09 6.81 2.55
CA ARG A 33 -13.45 5.60 2.04
C ARG A 33 -12.88 4.84 3.22
N ARG A 34 -13.51 3.74 3.58
CA ARG A 34 -13.17 2.93 4.77
C ARG A 34 -12.69 1.56 4.36
N ASN A 35 -11.93 0.92 5.24
CA ASN A 35 -11.45 -0.45 5.07
C ASN A 35 -10.70 -0.65 3.75
N PRO A 36 -9.70 0.20 3.43
CA PRO A 36 -8.98 0.07 2.18
C PRO A 36 -8.19 -1.23 2.13
N LYS A 37 -8.25 -1.88 0.97
CA LYS A 37 -7.57 -3.14 0.70
C LYS A 37 -6.95 -3.05 -0.69
N PHE A 38 -5.71 -3.49 -0.82
CA PHE A 38 -5.01 -3.59 -2.10
C PHE A 38 -4.89 -5.05 -2.50
N SER A 39 -5.17 -5.36 -3.76
CA SER A 39 -4.94 -6.70 -4.30
C SER A 39 -4.08 -6.58 -5.55
N TRP A 40 -2.95 -7.27 -5.56
CA TRP A 40 -2.01 -7.27 -6.68
C TRP A 40 -1.85 -8.68 -7.24
N GLY A 41 -1.66 -8.77 -8.55
CA GLY A 41 -1.34 -10.00 -9.24
C GLY A 41 -0.28 -9.74 -10.30
N VAL A 42 0.57 -10.73 -10.58
CA VAL A 42 1.60 -10.59 -11.61
C VAL A 42 0.97 -10.75 -12.99
N VAL A 43 1.10 -9.72 -13.84
CA VAL A 43 0.72 -9.74 -15.25
C VAL A 43 1.91 -10.09 -16.12
N SER A 44 3.09 -9.56 -15.80
CA SER A 44 4.35 -9.76 -16.50
C SER A 44 5.50 -9.67 -15.51
N THR A 45 6.59 -10.40 -15.76
CA THR A 45 7.78 -10.36 -14.91
C THR A 45 8.96 -9.62 -15.55
N ASP A 46 8.92 -9.39 -16.85
CA ASP A 46 10.00 -8.69 -17.57
C ASP A 46 9.43 -7.87 -18.74
N PRO A 47 9.09 -6.59 -18.50
CA PRO A 47 9.16 -5.85 -17.24
C PRO A 47 8.11 -6.34 -16.23
N LEU A 48 8.35 -6.09 -14.95
CA LEU A 48 7.37 -6.42 -13.91
C LEU A 48 6.16 -5.50 -14.05
N ILE A 49 4.99 -6.10 -14.24
CA ILE A 49 3.70 -5.42 -14.28
C ILE A 49 2.74 -6.17 -13.36
N LEU A 50 2.07 -5.43 -12.48
CA LEU A 50 1.07 -5.97 -11.58
C LEU A 50 -0.32 -5.48 -11.98
N SER A 51 -1.32 -6.34 -11.86
CA SER A 51 -2.70 -5.89 -11.78
C SER A 51 -2.91 -5.23 -10.40
N ASP A 52 -3.79 -4.24 -10.34
CA ASP A 52 -4.01 -3.47 -9.12
C ASP A 52 -5.50 -3.24 -8.93
N ASP A 53 -6.03 -3.70 -7.80
CA ASP A 53 -7.39 -3.47 -7.38
C ASP A 53 -7.39 -2.84 -5.99
N VAL A 54 -7.79 -1.59 -5.92
CA VAL A 54 -7.98 -0.87 -4.65
C VAL A 54 -9.45 -0.94 -4.27
N GLU A 55 -9.74 -1.62 -3.17
CA GLU A 55 -11.09 -1.84 -2.69
C GLU A 55 -11.33 -1.01 -1.44
N TYR A 56 -12.50 -0.40 -1.33
CA TYR A 56 -12.89 0.32 -0.12
C TYR A 56 -14.42 0.33 0.01
N THR A 57 -14.89 0.67 1.23
CA THR A 57 -16.30 0.88 1.52
C THR A 57 -16.59 2.37 1.52
N ASP A 58 -17.56 2.83 0.71
CA ASP A 58 -17.94 4.23 0.67
C ASP A 58 -18.81 4.65 1.86
N ALA A 59 -19.19 5.93 1.90
CA ALA A 59 -19.99 6.48 3.01
C ALA A 59 -21.37 5.82 3.13
N ASP A 60 -21.90 5.27 2.02
CA ASP A 60 -23.20 4.60 1.98
C ASP A 60 -23.11 3.11 2.28
N GLY A 61 -21.92 2.61 2.60
CA GLY A 61 -21.69 1.18 2.88
C GLY A 61 -21.51 0.32 1.64
N ARG A 62 -21.34 0.92 0.46
CA ARG A 62 -21.13 0.19 -0.78
C ARG A 62 -19.66 -0.12 -1.00
N GLN A 63 -19.40 -1.32 -1.51
CA GLN A 63 -18.07 -1.74 -1.90
C GLN A 63 -17.69 -1.11 -3.24
N LYS A 64 -16.54 -0.44 -3.29
CA LYS A 64 -16.02 0.22 -4.47
C LYS A 64 -14.65 -0.34 -4.84
N HIS A 65 -14.35 -0.30 -6.12
CA HIS A 65 -13.08 -0.77 -6.68
C HIS A 65 -12.47 0.30 -7.59
N VAL A 66 -11.18 0.48 -7.47
CA VAL A 66 -10.39 1.29 -8.42
C VAL A 66 -9.39 0.35 -9.07
N LEU A 67 -9.58 0.09 -10.36
CA LEU A 67 -8.77 -0.87 -11.10
C LEU A 67 -7.68 -0.16 -11.89
N GLY A 68 -6.51 -0.75 -11.89
CA GLY A 68 -5.36 -0.23 -12.62
C GLY A 68 -4.29 -1.29 -12.83
N GLN A 69 -3.14 -0.82 -13.27
CA GLN A 69 -1.93 -1.62 -13.39
C GLN A 69 -0.74 -0.82 -12.87
N ASP A 70 0.22 -1.55 -12.31
CA ASP A 70 1.48 -0.97 -11.83
C ASP A 70 2.62 -1.51 -12.67
N ALA A 71 3.35 -0.62 -13.34
CA ALA A 71 4.52 -0.99 -14.11
C ALA A 71 5.78 -0.57 -13.34
N TRP A 72 6.68 -1.54 -13.11
CA TRP A 72 7.97 -1.26 -12.48
C TRP A 72 8.86 -0.47 -13.41
N HIS A 73 9.39 0.63 -12.91
CA HIS A 73 10.30 1.47 -13.66
C HIS A 73 11.42 1.95 -12.75
N ARG A 74 12.60 1.36 -12.90
CA ARG A 74 13.81 1.65 -12.11
C ARG A 74 13.66 1.30 -10.63
N GLU A 75 13.10 2.19 -9.81
CA GLU A 75 13.03 2.05 -8.37
C GLU A 75 11.62 2.21 -7.81
N GLU A 76 10.62 2.34 -8.70
CA GLU A 76 9.24 2.59 -8.29
C GLU A 76 8.25 1.97 -9.26
N PHE A 77 7.02 1.82 -8.80
CA PHE A 77 5.90 1.49 -9.66
C PHE A 77 5.23 2.75 -10.18
N VAL A 78 4.79 2.70 -11.43
CA VAL A 78 3.92 3.71 -12.01
C VAL A 78 2.54 3.08 -12.17
N TRP A 79 1.59 3.56 -11.36
CA TRP A 79 0.19 3.14 -11.44
C TRP A 79 -0.52 3.95 -12.52
N ARG A 80 -1.33 3.24 -13.31
CA ARG A 80 -2.26 3.85 -14.26
C ARG A 80 -3.62 3.20 -14.12
N GLY A 81 -4.66 4.04 -14.06
CA GLY A 81 -6.04 3.57 -13.99
C GLY A 81 -6.49 2.95 -15.30
N LYS A 82 -7.57 2.17 -15.22
CA LYS A 82 -8.25 1.58 -16.37
C LYS A 82 -9.47 2.41 -16.75
N GLY A 83 -9.91 2.30 -18.01
CA GLY A 83 -11.10 2.97 -18.52
C GLY A 83 -10.98 4.48 -18.45
N ILE A 84 -11.94 5.15 -17.85
CA ILE A 84 -11.96 6.61 -17.70
C ILE A 84 -10.83 7.14 -16.81
N LEU A 85 -10.20 6.27 -16.02
CA LEU A 85 -9.08 6.63 -15.14
C LEU A 85 -7.72 6.57 -15.86
N ARG A 86 -7.67 6.21 -17.13
CA ARG A 86 -6.42 6.12 -17.91
C ARG A 86 -5.52 7.36 -17.85
N PRO A 87 -6.06 8.59 -17.85
CA PRO A 87 -5.21 9.77 -17.78
C PRO A 87 -4.49 9.95 -16.44
N PHE A 88 -4.96 9.27 -15.40
CA PHE A 88 -4.40 9.41 -14.06
C PHE A 88 -3.25 8.43 -13.86
N ALA A 89 -2.14 8.95 -13.34
CA ALA A 89 -0.96 8.17 -12.99
C ALA A 89 -0.50 8.54 -11.59
N SER A 90 0.05 7.55 -10.89
CA SER A 90 0.60 7.71 -9.56
C SER A 90 1.87 6.89 -9.43
N ARG A 91 2.83 7.34 -8.64
CA ARG A 91 4.10 6.64 -8.42
C ARG A 91 4.19 6.20 -6.98
N TRP A 92 4.65 4.98 -6.76
CA TRP A 92 4.79 4.44 -5.42
C TRP A 92 5.90 3.40 -5.35
N SER A 93 6.37 3.15 -4.16
CA SER A 93 7.42 2.18 -3.90
C SER A 93 7.20 1.47 -2.58
N VAL A 94 7.74 0.27 -2.45
CA VAL A 94 7.82 -0.44 -1.17
C VAL A 94 9.12 0.00 -0.50
N THR A 95 9.02 0.67 0.63
CA THR A 95 10.20 1.18 1.35
C THR A 95 10.78 0.18 2.33
N GLY A 96 10.03 -0.85 2.68
CA GLY A 96 10.50 -1.94 3.52
C GLY A 96 9.40 -2.95 3.78
N ALA A 97 9.80 -4.14 4.23
CA ALA A 97 8.88 -5.22 4.53
C ALA A 97 9.42 -6.05 5.68
N SER A 98 8.52 -6.75 6.39
CA SER A 98 8.90 -7.72 7.41
C SER A 98 9.56 -8.95 6.79
N ASP A 99 10.40 -9.64 7.56
CA ASP A 99 11.13 -10.81 7.06
C ASP A 99 10.18 -11.94 6.62
N ASP A 100 9.04 -12.07 7.29
CA ASP A 100 8.03 -13.07 6.93
C ASP A 100 7.12 -12.68 5.77
N GLY A 101 7.27 -11.46 5.21
CA GLY A 101 6.50 -11.00 4.07
C GLY A 101 5.04 -10.69 4.37
N THR A 102 4.68 -10.46 5.63
CA THR A 102 3.28 -10.19 6.03
C THR A 102 2.97 -8.73 6.27
N VAL A 103 3.99 -7.88 6.39
CA VAL A 103 3.85 -6.43 6.62
C VAL A 103 4.76 -5.69 5.67
N ALA A 104 4.27 -4.62 5.07
CA ALA A 104 5.08 -3.75 4.22
C ALA A 104 4.72 -2.29 4.44
N ALA A 105 5.70 -1.42 4.20
CA ALA A 105 5.51 0.02 4.14
C ALA A 105 5.56 0.48 2.69
N ILE A 106 4.59 1.27 2.29
CA ILE A 106 4.43 1.76 0.92
C ILE A 106 4.44 3.28 0.95
N ARG A 107 5.25 3.87 0.09
CA ARG A 107 5.33 5.32 -0.06
C ARG A 107 4.80 5.73 -1.42
N PHE A 108 3.86 6.66 -1.41
CA PHE A 108 3.30 7.27 -2.62
C PHE A 108 3.89 8.66 -2.80
N SER A 109 4.32 8.96 -4.02
CA SER A 109 4.78 10.29 -4.38
C SER A 109 3.60 11.22 -4.62
N LYS A 110 3.81 12.52 -4.40
CA LYS A 110 2.81 13.52 -4.74
C LYS A 110 2.46 13.44 -6.22
N SER A 111 1.17 13.48 -6.54
CA SER A 111 0.66 13.54 -7.91
C SER A 111 -0.25 14.76 -8.07
N MET A 112 -0.78 14.97 -9.28
CA MET A 112 -1.76 16.03 -9.52
C MET A 112 -3.06 15.80 -8.74
N ALA A 113 -3.39 14.55 -8.44
CA ALA A 113 -4.65 14.18 -7.81
C ALA A 113 -4.52 13.91 -6.31
N THR A 114 -3.31 13.61 -5.80
CA THR A 114 -3.11 13.19 -4.42
C THR A 114 -1.83 13.78 -3.82
N PRO A 115 -1.81 14.07 -2.50
CA PRO A 115 -0.56 14.40 -1.82
C PRO A 115 0.35 13.16 -1.71
N ALA A 116 1.60 13.37 -1.34
CA ALA A 116 2.50 12.29 -0.94
C ALA A 116 1.98 11.64 0.34
N GLY A 117 2.25 10.35 0.52
CA GLY A 117 1.82 9.66 1.72
C GLY A 117 2.46 8.30 1.93
N VAL A 118 2.21 7.72 3.09
CA VAL A 118 2.70 6.41 3.51
C VAL A 118 1.54 5.57 4.00
N ASP A 119 1.50 4.31 3.55
CA ASP A 119 0.59 3.29 4.06
C ASP A 119 1.40 2.14 4.67
N ILE A 120 0.96 1.65 5.80
CA ILE A 120 1.41 0.36 6.35
C ILE A 120 0.34 -0.66 5.98
N VAL A 121 0.75 -1.67 5.23
CA VAL A 121 -0.16 -2.72 4.76
C VAL A 121 0.21 -4.06 5.39
N VAL A 122 -0.82 -4.85 5.68
CA VAL A 122 -0.70 -6.18 6.30
C VAL A 122 -1.43 -7.19 5.43
N ARG A 123 -0.85 -8.36 5.23
CA ARG A 123 -1.49 -9.45 4.50
C ARG A 123 -2.89 -9.68 5.05
N ASP A 124 -3.87 -9.73 4.14
CA ASP A 124 -5.25 -10.01 4.51
C ASP A 124 -5.34 -11.35 5.27
N GLY A 125 -6.06 -11.33 6.39
CA GLY A 125 -6.20 -12.51 7.25
C GLY A 125 -5.06 -12.74 8.25
N VAL A 126 -4.00 -11.95 8.21
CA VAL A 126 -2.89 -12.03 9.18
C VAL A 126 -3.13 -11.02 10.29
N HIS A 127 -3.02 -11.46 11.54
CA HIS A 127 -3.21 -10.62 12.71
C HIS A 127 -1.87 -10.33 13.38
N HIS A 128 -1.60 -9.03 13.56
CA HIS A 128 -0.41 -8.54 14.26
C HIS A 128 -0.84 -7.68 15.46
N PRO A 129 -1.01 -8.25 16.67
CA PRO A 129 -1.47 -7.48 17.84
C PRO A 129 -0.49 -6.39 18.27
N GLU A 130 0.81 -6.58 17.97
CA GLU A 130 1.89 -5.65 18.31
C GLU A 130 2.38 -4.82 17.11
N LEU A 131 1.56 -4.67 16.09
CA LEU A 131 1.97 -4.05 14.82
C LEU A 131 2.60 -2.67 15.00
N ARG A 132 1.92 -1.79 15.73
CA ARG A 132 2.41 -0.43 15.95
C ARG A 132 3.78 -0.43 16.63
N ALA A 133 3.96 -1.25 17.66
CA ALA A 133 5.24 -1.38 18.35
C ALA A 133 6.33 -1.97 17.43
N MET A 134 5.96 -2.94 16.59
CA MET A 134 6.88 -3.54 15.61
C MET A 134 7.37 -2.49 14.61
N ILE A 135 6.47 -1.68 14.06
CA ILE A 135 6.83 -0.60 13.13
C ILE A 135 7.67 0.47 13.83
N ALA A 136 7.35 0.82 15.07
CA ALA A 136 8.11 1.80 15.84
C ALA A 136 9.57 1.35 16.06
N ARG A 137 9.76 0.08 16.45
CA ARG A 137 11.09 -0.49 16.68
C ARG A 137 11.89 -0.65 15.40
N GLY A 138 11.20 -1.01 14.29
CA GLY A 138 11.82 -1.31 13.01
C GLY A 138 11.67 -0.20 11.98
N SER A 139 11.42 1.04 12.38
CA SER A 139 11.12 2.13 11.44
C SER A 139 12.17 2.30 10.34
N VAL A 140 13.45 2.17 10.68
CA VAL A 140 14.56 2.26 9.71
C VAL A 140 14.46 1.13 8.68
N SER A 141 14.19 -0.10 9.12
CA SER A 141 14.03 -1.25 8.22
C SER A 141 12.82 -1.12 7.30
N PHE A 142 11.79 -0.40 7.74
CA PHE A 142 10.62 -0.08 6.93
C PHE A 142 10.81 1.19 6.10
N GLY A 143 11.97 1.82 6.13
CA GLY A 143 12.27 3.02 5.37
C GLY A 143 11.48 4.25 5.85
N LEU A 144 11.15 4.29 7.13
CA LEU A 144 10.35 5.35 7.73
C LEU A 144 11.21 6.27 8.60
N SER A 145 11.00 7.58 8.46
CA SER A 145 11.55 8.57 9.39
C SER A 145 10.69 8.64 10.65
N ALA A 146 11.18 9.31 11.68
CA ALA A 146 10.40 9.57 12.89
C ALA A 146 9.14 10.39 12.57
N GLU A 147 9.23 11.32 11.63
CA GLU A 147 8.08 12.12 11.18
C GLU A 147 7.06 11.27 10.44
N ASP A 148 7.50 10.37 9.57
CA ASP A 148 6.62 9.43 8.89
C ASP A 148 5.81 8.63 9.92
N PHE A 149 6.48 8.03 10.89
CA PHE A 149 5.82 7.25 11.94
C PHE A 149 4.84 8.08 12.75
N ALA A 150 5.27 9.28 13.16
CA ALA A 150 4.43 10.17 13.97
C ALA A 150 3.17 10.63 13.23
N SER A 151 3.23 10.72 11.90
CA SER A 151 2.11 11.17 11.06
C SER A 151 1.07 10.07 10.79
N LEU A 152 1.39 8.80 11.09
CA LEU A 152 0.48 7.68 10.81
C LEU A 152 -0.73 7.70 11.73
N SER A 153 -1.90 7.51 11.13
CA SER A 153 -3.13 7.18 11.85
C SER A 153 -3.37 5.68 11.74
N TRP A 154 -3.61 5.03 12.87
CA TRP A 154 -3.82 3.59 12.95
C TRP A 154 -5.29 3.29 12.78
N LEU A 155 -5.64 2.57 11.72
CA LEU A 155 -7.03 2.30 11.36
C LEU A 155 -7.58 1.19 12.27
N SER A 156 -8.81 1.39 12.73
CA SER A 156 -9.50 0.36 13.50
C SER A 156 -9.78 -0.85 12.62
N ALA A 157 -9.61 -2.05 13.20
CA ALA A 157 -10.07 -3.26 12.53
C ALA A 157 -11.58 -3.16 12.30
N GLY A 158 -12.04 -3.51 11.09
CA GLY A 158 -13.46 -3.58 10.79
C GLY A 158 -14.14 -4.69 11.59
N PRO A 159 -15.48 -4.72 11.61
CA PRO A 159 -16.20 -5.81 12.25
C PRO A 159 -15.74 -7.18 11.73
N GLY A 160 -15.45 -8.11 12.64
CA GLY A 160 -15.01 -9.47 12.28
C GLY A 160 -13.51 -9.67 12.13
N ARG A 161 -12.70 -8.69 12.50
CA ARG A 161 -11.24 -8.85 12.54
C ARG A 161 -10.74 -9.18 13.93
#